data_cdeb8db03436b3a5742ebe0fe6e9fe04
#
_entry.id   cdeb8db03436b3a5742ebe0fe6e9fe04
#
_cell.length_a   1.000
_cell.length_b   1.000
_cell.length_c   1.000
_cell.angle_alpha   90.00
_cell.angle_beta   90.00
_cell.angle_gamma   90.00
#
_symmetry.space_group_name_H-M   'P 1'
#
loop_
_entity.id
_entity.type
_entity.pdbx_description
1 polymer ?
#
loop_
_entity_poly.entity_id
_entity_poly.type
_entity_poly.pdbx_seq_one_letter_code
_entity_poly.pdbx_strand_id
1 'polypeptide(L)'
;MQNSIATYQIEILNDSFHFEGNDCDQTVVVKTFVENKLVTKIKYGLVTKEEVYTQLKIGDHINLSRCYVKDFSISEFKKSINHDDLEHINVNDFVAEDAFFDCSLRTDFSYINFNGIAKFNDTVFSHGNISFYQCRFNNDSSLEFKHVEFGNGEISFQYVEFNNETVAFTGVKFYGGVVSFVNANFKNGDALFNNVDFYNSRVKFHFAKFGNGCVNFNKARFGDKLVDFRKVEFGAGRVDFRRAVFGNCFVNFDESEIVKGKFNFRSARFGNNDITFKLVNFGEADVLFENVNFGTGQLSFSESTSKYISFKGSRLDVFLDLCVKRAEIIDLSQTVLRDIIDVKPINHQVNIQKLYLNEMRNLGRIIIDWKDNNVLELISNQKKTTLRQKSEQFNILKENFELSGQYNDEDKSYIQFKRFELKADYREAIKAGGTKLFNLPNFAFRWLIFDKMGLFATNPLRVLFSMLVIYVLFSLVYLTLTVSGIGGIVNSVGAVDGLSNIQTCFYHSAITFLTIGYGDYYPTGISRGISILEGWSGLFLMSYFTVAFVRKILR
;
A
#
# COMPACT_ATOMS: atom_id res chain seq x y z
N MET A 1 -27.42 0.12 -2.27
CA MET A 1 -28.65 -0.19 -1.53
C MET A 1 -29.15 1.11 -0.93
N GLN A 2 -30.35 1.54 -1.30
CA GLN A 2 -30.98 2.70 -0.66
C GLN A 2 -31.15 2.38 0.84
N ASN A 3 -30.54 3.19 1.70
CA ASN A 3 -30.66 3.07 3.13
C ASN A 3 -32.02 3.62 3.53
N SER A 4 -32.99 2.76 3.72
CA SER A 4 -34.28 3.15 4.28
C SER A 4 -34.10 3.38 5.79
N ILE A 5 -34.17 4.67 6.15
CA ILE A 5 -34.14 5.10 7.57
C ILE A 5 -35.38 4.52 8.26
N ALA A 6 -35.19 3.90 9.44
CA ALA A 6 -36.30 3.42 10.24
C ALA A 6 -37.18 4.59 10.70
N THR A 7 -38.48 4.44 10.63
CA THR A 7 -39.47 5.36 11.23
C THR A 7 -40.14 4.66 12.39
N TYR A 8 -40.47 5.43 13.41
CA TYR A 8 -41.02 4.88 14.67
C TYR A 8 -42.44 5.41 14.92
N GLN A 9 -43.34 4.50 15.27
CA GLN A 9 -44.64 4.85 15.79
C GLN A 9 -44.71 4.43 17.24
N ILE A 10 -45.05 5.37 18.11
CA ILE A 10 -45.03 5.23 19.56
C ILE A 10 -46.48 5.23 20.06
N GLU A 11 -46.83 4.23 20.90
CA GLU A 11 -48.13 4.05 21.50
C GLU A 11 -47.94 3.85 22.99
N ILE A 12 -48.52 4.69 23.81
CA ILE A 12 -48.45 4.62 25.29
C ILE A 12 -49.71 3.91 25.81
N LEU A 13 -49.48 2.89 26.63
CA LEU A 13 -50.54 2.08 27.27
C LEU A 13 -50.51 2.31 28.79
N ASN A 14 -51.67 2.32 29.42
CA ASN A 14 -51.78 2.48 30.85
C ASN A 14 -51.59 1.16 31.62
N ASP A 15 -50.88 0.21 31.05
CA ASP A 15 -50.54 -1.05 31.67
C ASP A 15 -49.15 -0.94 32.32
N SER A 16 -48.96 -1.48 33.53
CA SER A 16 -47.64 -1.53 34.18
C SER A 16 -46.65 -2.38 33.37
N PHE A 17 -45.39 -2.01 33.44
CA PHE A 17 -44.29 -2.73 32.79
C PHE A 17 -43.27 -3.16 33.84
N HIS A 18 -42.82 -4.42 33.77
CA HIS A 18 -41.83 -4.99 34.68
C HIS A 18 -40.71 -5.66 33.88
N PHE A 19 -39.48 -5.27 34.12
CA PHE A 19 -38.32 -5.88 33.48
C PHE A 19 -37.05 -5.69 34.33
N GLU A 20 -36.43 -6.78 34.79
CA GLU A 20 -35.10 -6.82 35.44
C GLU A 20 -34.89 -5.71 36.51
N GLY A 21 -35.86 -5.51 37.39
CA GLY A 21 -35.80 -4.52 38.48
C GLY A 21 -36.27 -3.11 38.09
N ASN A 22 -36.74 -2.91 36.86
CA ASN A 22 -37.43 -1.71 36.43
C ASN A 22 -38.94 -1.93 36.50
N ASP A 23 -39.58 -1.21 37.38
CA ASP A 23 -41.03 -1.20 37.55
C ASP A 23 -41.55 0.16 37.08
N CYS A 24 -42.29 0.17 35.97
CA CYS A 24 -42.85 1.39 35.42
C CYS A 24 -44.38 1.34 35.40
N ASP A 25 -45.03 2.46 35.70
CA ASP A 25 -46.48 2.56 35.76
C ASP A 25 -47.16 2.43 34.39
N GLN A 26 -46.43 2.73 33.32
CA GLN A 26 -46.93 2.70 31.95
C GLN A 26 -46.02 1.93 31.01
N THR A 27 -46.62 1.30 30.00
CA THR A 27 -45.93 0.59 28.91
C THR A 27 -45.92 1.44 27.65
N VAL A 28 -44.77 1.53 26.98
CA VAL A 28 -44.62 2.13 25.65
C VAL A 28 -44.42 1.03 24.62
N VAL A 29 -45.21 1.03 23.58
CA VAL A 29 -45.04 0.13 22.41
C VAL A 29 -44.40 0.91 21.27
N VAL A 30 -43.20 0.54 20.93
CA VAL A 30 -42.50 1.11 19.77
C VAL A 30 -42.63 0.16 18.58
N LYS A 31 -43.24 0.65 17.50
CA LYS A 31 -43.35 -0.05 16.20
C LYS A 31 -42.35 0.55 15.26
N THR A 32 -41.40 -0.25 14.74
CA THR A 32 -40.38 0.17 13.81
C THR A 32 -40.79 -0.18 12.41
N PHE A 33 -40.77 0.78 11.49
CA PHE A 33 -41.06 0.60 10.08
C PHE A 33 -39.81 0.89 9.24
N VAL A 34 -39.59 0.04 8.24
CA VAL A 34 -38.56 0.23 7.21
C VAL A 34 -39.28 0.14 5.86
N GLU A 35 -39.16 1.15 5.01
CA GLU A 35 -39.88 1.24 3.72
C GLU A 35 -41.40 1.05 3.88
N ASN A 36 -41.98 1.65 4.94
CA ASN A 36 -43.39 1.53 5.31
C ASN A 36 -43.85 0.10 5.67
N LYS A 37 -42.91 -0.84 5.89
CA LYS A 37 -43.22 -2.19 6.39
C LYS A 37 -42.87 -2.28 7.86
N LEU A 38 -43.78 -2.81 8.66
CA LEU A 38 -43.53 -3.10 10.06
C LEU A 38 -42.44 -4.18 10.18
N VAL A 39 -41.34 -3.85 10.85
CA VAL A 39 -40.21 -4.76 11.06
C VAL A 39 -40.21 -5.31 12.48
N THR A 40 -40.41 -4.43 13.50
CA THR A 40 -40.45 -4.85 14.91
C THR A 40 -41.57 -4.15 15.67
N LYS A 41 -42.01 -4.81 16.74
CA LYS A 41 -42.91 -4.24 17.71
C LYS A 41 -42.41 -4.64 19.09
N ILE A 42 -41.87 -3.67 19.84
CA ILE A 42 -41.19 -3.90 21.11
C ILE A 42 -41.88 -3.09 22.21
N LYS A 43 -41.95 -3.67 23.40
CA LYS A 43 -42.50 -3.00 24.60
C LYS A 43 -41.39 -2.51 25.50
N TYR A 44 -41.53 -1.32 26.04
CA TYR A 44 -40.64 -0.65 26.97
C TYR A 44 -41.41 -0.11 28.17
N GLY A 45 -40.77 0.03 29.33
CA GLY A 45 -41.31 0.81 30.44
C GLY A 45 -41.16 2.31 30.17
N LEU A 46 -42.18 3.09 30.41
CA LEU A 46 -42.08 4.54 30.31
C LEU A 46 -41.33 5.09 31.53
N VAL A 47 -40.23 5.77 31.29
CA VAL A 47 -39.49 6.54 32.31
C VAL A 47 -39.41 7.99 31.82
N THR A 48 -39.87 8.91 32.66
CA THR A 48 -39.81 10.34 32.40
C THR A 48 -38.40 10.87 32.66
N LYS A 49 -38.00 11.93 31.96
CA LYS A 49 -36.70 12.56 32.21
C LYS A 49 -36.57 13.10 33.64
N GLU A 50 -37.69 13.53 34.25
CA GLU A 50 -37.77 14.02 35.62
C GLU A 50 -37.45 12.92 36.64
N GLU A 51 -37.85 11.68 36.39
CA GLU A 51 -37.48 10.52 37.21
C GLU A 51 -36.00 10.24 37.12
N VAL A 52 -35.41 10.26 35.88
CA VAL A 52 -33.97 10.13 35.69
C VAL A 52 -33.21 11.25 36.40
N TYR A 53 -33.70 12.50 36.32
CA TYR A 53 -33.06 13.63 37.00
C TYR A 53 -33.13 13.51 38.53
N THR A 54 -34.16 12.89 39.07
CA THR A 54 -34.25 12.60 40.48
C THR A 54 -33.22 11.57 40.93
N GLN A 55 -33.01 10.50 40.13
CA GLN A 55 -31.96 9.50 40.39
C GLN A 55 -30.57 10.12 40.27
N LEU A 56 -30.32 10.96 39.25
CA LEU A 56 -29.07 11.70 39.10
C LEU A 56 -28.76 12.60 40.30
N LYS A 57 -29.76 13.24 40.87
CA LYS A 57 -29.61 14.14 42.03
C LYS A 57 -29.26 13.40 43.31
N ILE A 58 -29.77 12.19 43.48
CA ILE A 58 -29.49 11.32 44.64
C ILE A 58 -28.09 10.70 44.49
N GLY A 59 -27.55 10.61 43.26
CA GLY A 59 -26.26 9.99 42.97
C GLY A 59 -26.30 8.46 42.95
N ASP A 60 -27.49 7.91 42.72
CA ASP A 60 -27.77 6.47 42.75
C ASP A 60 -27.42 5.78 41.43
N HIS A 61 -27.49 4.46 41.41
CA HIS A 61 -27.39 3.62 40.22
C HIS A 61 -28.58 3.86 39.28
N ILE A 62 -28.28 4.24 38.02
CA ILE A 62 -29.31 4.50 37.02
C ILE A 62 -29.46 3.26 36.16
N ASN A 63 -30.62 2.62 36.23
CA ASN A 63 -30.97 1.49 35.38
C ASN A 63 -32.14 1.87 34.46
N LEU A 64 -31.87 1.99 33.16
CA LEU A 64 -32.85 2.27 32.12
C LEU A 64 -32.98 1.08 31.14
N SER A 65 -32.61 -0.12 31.59
CA SER A 65 -32.73 -1.32 30.76
C SER A 65 -34.17 -1.55 30.35
N ARG A 66 -34.42 -1.71 29.07
CA ARG A 66 -35.74 -1.87 28.47
C ARG A 66 -36.71 -0.71 28.74
N CYS A 67 -36.19 0.51 28.97
CA CYS A 67 -37.00 1.70 29.20
C CYS A 67 -37.06 2.59 27.95
N TYR A 68 -38.19 3.27 27.81
CA TYR A 68 -38.38 4.37 26.85
C TYR A 68 -38.19 5.69 27.60
N VAL A 69 -37.25 6.50 27.11
CA VAL A 69 -36.94 7.82 27.66
C VAL A 69 -37.05 8.86 26.57
N LYS A 70 -37.81 9.92 26.80
CA LYS A 70 -37.99 11.01 25.81
C LYS A 70 -37.19 12.24 26.20
N ASP A 71 -36.51 12.82 25.19
CA ASP A 71 -35.81 14.11 25.25
C ASP A 71 -34.88 14.27 26.49
N PHE A 72 -34.09 13.22 26.80
CA PHE A 72 -33.13 13.27 27.90
C PHE A 72 -32.05 14.30 27.65
N SER A 73 -31.80 15.21 28.60
CA SER A 73 -30.79 16.25 28.48
C SER A 73 -30.12 16.58 29.80
N ILE A 74 -28.83 16.27 29.92
CA ILE A 74 -28.02 16.63 31.09
C ILE A 74 -27.90 18.16 31.25
N SER A 75 -27.93 18.94 30.15
CA SER A 75 -27.92 20.39 30.22
C SER A 75 -29.18 20.95 30.85
N GLU A 76 -30.36 20.34 30.62
CA GLU A 76 -31.61 20.71 31.33
C GLU A 76 -31.53 20.34 32.83
N PHE A 77 -30.98 19.15 33.14
CA PHE A 77 -30.76 18.73 34.52
C PHE A 77 -29.87 19.74 35.28
N LYS A 78 -28.71 20.12 34.69
CA LYS A 78 -27.81 21.11 35.30
C LYS A 78 -28.48 22.44 35.59
N LYS A 79 -29.29 22.94 34.67
CA LYS A 79 -30.07 24.16 34.88
C LYS A 79 -31.06 24.01 36.04
N SER A 80 -31.69 22.84 36.21
CA SER A 80 -32.65 22.58 37.31
C SER A 80 -32.01 22.60 38.71
N ILE A 81 -30.71 22.34 38.79
CA ILE A 81 -29.94 22.34 40.06
C ILE A 81 -28.99 23.55 40.18
N ASN A 82 -29.06 24.55 39.28
CA ASN A 82 -28.17 25.71 39.20
C ASN A 82 -26.68 25.33 39.11
N HIS A 83 -26.37 24.26 38.41
CA HIS A 83 -25.00 23.81 38.16
C HIS A 83 -24.44 24.45 36.89
N ASP A 84 -23.12 24.75 36.85
CA ASP A 84 -22.46 25.31 35.65
C ASP A 84 -22.57 24.33 34.48
N ASP A 85 -22.90 24.86 33.31
CA ASP A 85 -23.04 24.05 32.09
C ASP A 85 -21.72 23.39 31.67
N LEU A 86 -20.55 23.96 32.01
CA LEU A 86 -19.23 23.44 31.67
C LEU A 86 -18.60 22.52 32.73
N GLU A 87 -19.16 22.45 33.93
CA GLU A 87 -18.70 21.54 34.97
C GLU A 87 -19.25 20.13 34.74
N HIS A 88 -18.47 19.09 35.13
CA HIS A 88 -18.89 17.71 34.97
C HIS A 88 -19.84 17.26 36.09
N ILE A 89 -20.85 16.48 35.70
CA ILE A 89 -21.69 15.74 36.64
C ILE A 89 -21.11 14.34 36.83
N ASN A 90 -20.97 13.91 38.09
CA ASN A 90 -20.54 12.54 38.40
C ASN A 90 -21.73 11.60 38.42
N VAL A 91 -21.60 10.50 37.68
CA VAL A 91 -22.59 9.41 37.64
C VAL A 91 -21.82 8.13 37.98
N ASN A 92 -22.35 7.33 38.91
CA ASN A 92 -21.72 6.05 39.25
C ASN A 92 -22.02 5.02 38.16
N ASP A 93 -23.12 4.33 38.23
CA ASP A 93 -23.50 3.36 37.21
C ASP A 93 -24.62 3.91 36.31
N PHE A 94 -24.49 3.71 35.02
CA PHE A 94 -25.50 4.06 34.03
C PHE A 94 -25.70 2.90 33.06
N VAL A 95 -26.81 2.17 33.25
CA VAL A 95 -27.15 0.99 32.45
C VAL A 95 -28.38 1.31 31.60
N ALA A 96 -28.24 1.25 30.29
CA ALA A 96 -29.30 1.50 29.32
C ALA A 96 -29.33 0.37 28.25
N GLU A 97 -29.31 -0.88 28.72
CA GLU A 97 -29.33 -2.03 27.82
C GLU A 97 -30.72 -2.21 27.21
N ASP A 98 -30.78 -2.40 25.87
CA ASP A 98 -32.04 -2.51 25.10
C ASP A 98 -33.02 -1.33 25.37
N ALA A 99 -32.49 -0.14 25.64
CA ALA A 99 -33.28 1.07 25.90
C ALA A 99 -33.67 1.78 24.59
N PHE A 100 -34.70 2.59 24.66
CA PHE A 100 -35.13 3.43 23.56
C PHE A 100 -35.15 4.90 23.98
N PHE A 101 -34.18 5.67 23.43
CA PHE A 101 -34.16 7.13 23.59
C PHE A 101 -34.89 7.78 22.43
N ASP A 102 -36.06 8.34 22.71
CA ASP A 102 -36.80 9.13 21.73
C ASP A 102 -36.34 10.58 21.80
N CYS A 103 -35.77 11.01 20.69
CA CYS A 103 -35.13 12.31 20.60
C CYS A 103 -35.85 13.17 19.56
N SER A 104 -36.52 14.23 20.00
CA SER A 104 -37.12 15.19 19.05
C SER A 104 -36.09 16.17 18.45
N LEU A 105 -35.13 16.64 19.23
CA LEU A 105 -34.09 17.56 18.80
C LEU A 105 -32.68 17.08 19.19
N ARG A 106 -32.48 16.78 20.48
CA ARG A 106 -31.17 16.37 21.01
C ARG A 106 -31.31 15.50 22.24
N THR A 107 -30.57 14.38 22.26
CA THR A 107 -30.29 13.62 23.48
C THR A 107 -28.89 13.99 23.96
N ASP A 108 -28.76 14.49 25.19
CA ASP A 108 -27.54 15.14 25.66
C ASP A 108 -26.96 14.48 26.90
N PHE A 109 -25.80 13.86 26.76
CA PHE A 109 -24.95 13.29 27.81
C PHE A 109 -23.68 14.12 28.06
N SER A 110 -23.57 15.35 27.54
CA SER A 110 -22.32 16.13 27.56
C SER A 110 -21.86 16.41 29.00
N TYR A 111 -20.53 16.40 29.21
CA TYR A 111 -19.90 16.69 30.50
C TYR A 111 -20.34 15.75 31.64
N ILE A 112 -20.52 14.46 31.36
CA ILE A 112 -20.72 13.44 32.40
C ILE A 112 -19.39 12.73 32.68
N ASN A 113 -19.05 12.56 33.97
CA ASN A 113 -18.06 11.62 34.42
C ASN A 113 -18.75 10.32 34.81
N PHE A 114 -18.65 9.28 34.03
CA PHE A 114 -19.11 7.94 34.34
C PHE A 114 -18.03 7.25 35.18
N ASN A 115 -18.21 7.19 36.48
CA ASN A 115 -17.23 6.63 37.43
C ASN A 115 -17.42 5.13 37.68
N GLY A 116 -18.59 4.60 37.36
CA GLY A 116 -18.97 3.21 37.47
C GLY A 116 -19.21 2.55 36.11
N ILE A 117 -20.08 1.58 36.05
CA ILE A 117 -20.44 0.83 34.87
C ILE A 117 -21.27 1.71 33.93
N ALA A 118 -20.83 1.84 32.67
CA ALA A 118 -21.61 2.48 31.62
C ALA A 118 -21.91 1.46 30.50
N LYS A 119 -23.16 1.12 30.28
CA LYS A 119 -23.60 0.14 29.28
C LYS A 119 -24.74 0.69 28.45
N PHE A 120 -24.60 0.58 27.13
CA PHE A 120 -25.58 1.02 26.14
C PHE A 120 -25.88 -0.08 25.09
N ASN A 121 -25.67 -1.36 25.44
CA ASN A 121 -25.86 -2.44 24.47
C ASN A 121 -27.30 -2.49 23.96
N ASP A 122 -27.44 -2.74 22.63
CA ASP A 122 -28.73 -2.89 21.94
C ASP A 122 -29.68 -1.66 22.08
N THR A 123 -29.14 -0.52 22.53
CA THR A 123 -29.91 0.74 22.69
C THR A 123 -30.21 1.35 21.31
N VAL A 124 -31.43 1.90 21.21
CA VAL A 124 -31.85 2.68 20.02
C VAL A 124 -31.97 4.16 20.39
N PHE A 125 -31.25 5.00 19.69
CA PHE A 125 -31.45 6.45 19.66
C PHE A 125 -32.23 6.80 18.38
N SER A 126 -33.50 7.23 18.50
CA SER A 126 -34.42 7.30 17.36
C SER A 126 -33.99 8.28 16.27
N HIS A 127 -33.96 9.54 16.56
CA HIS A 127 -33.60 10.63 15.64
C HIS A 127 -32.95 11.77 16.42
N GLY A 128 -32.52 12.81 15.69
CA GLY A 128 -31.92 13.99 16.29
C GLY A 128 -30.45 13.84 16.63
N ASN A 129 -29.91 14.84 17.29
CA ASN A 129 -28.50 14.89 17.64
C ASN A 129 -28.26 14.18 18.97
N ILE A 130 -27.18 13.40 19.04
CA ILE A 130 -26.76 12.71 20.27
C ILE A 130 -25.37 13.23 20.65
N SER A 131 -25.23 13.67 21.90
CA SER A 131 -23.98 14.26 22.35
C SER A 131 -23.43 13.58 23.60
N PHE A 132 -22.22 13.04 23.46
CA PHE A 132 -21.33 12.64 24.56
C PHE A 132 -20.15 13.60 24.66
N TYR A 133 -20.31 14.86 24.27
CA TYR A 133 -19.25 15.87 24.23
C TYR A 133 -18.57 16.02 25.60
N GLN A 134 -17.22 15.93 25.64
CA GLN A 134 -16.41 16.01 26.86
C GLN A 134 -16.83 15.04 28.00
N CYS A 135 -17.42 13.90 27.68
CA CYS A 135 -17.60 12.84 28.69
C CYS A 135 -16.27 12.21 29.09
N ARG A 136 -16.24 11.68 30.31
CA ARG A 136 -15.15 10.84 30.82
C ARG A 136 -15.73 9.52 31.29
N PHE A 137 -15.18 8.43 30.77
CA PHE A 137 -15.50 7.08 31.21
C PHE A 137 -14.33 6.56 32.04
N ASN A 138 -14.49 6.53 33.37
CA ASN A 138 -13.40 6.35 34.34
C ASN A 138 -13.32 4.94 34.93
N ASN A 139 -14.09 3.99 34.44
CA ASN A 139 -14.06 2.61 34.91
C ASN A 139 -12.97 1.81 34.15
N ASP A 140 -12.12 1.07 34.87
CA ASP A 140 -11.08 0.22 34.27
C ASP A 140 -11.66 -0.97 33.48
N SER A 141 -12.96 -1.28 33.61
CA SER A 141 -13.63 -2.34 32.87
C SER A 141 -13.97 -1.95 31.42
N SER A 142 -14.65 -2.84 30.70
CA SER A 142 -15.11 -2.58 29.34
C SER A 142 -16.27 -1.59 29.30
N LEU A 143 -16.17 -0.60 28.43
CA LEU A 143 -17.29 0.25 28.02
C LEU A 143 -17.96 -0.35 26.79
N GLU A 144 -19.28 -0.54 26.84
CA GLU A 144 -19.99 -1.28 25.81
C GLU A 144 -21.11 -0.44 25.14
N PHE A 145 -20.95 -0.25 23.82
CA PHE A 145 -21.96 0.26 22.89
C PHE A 145 -22.30 -0.79 21.81
N LYS A 146 -22.33 -2.08 22.17
CA LYS A 146 -22.57 -3.15 21.21
C LYS A 146 -23.95 -3.06 20.60
N HIS A 147 -24.03 -3.16 19.27
CA HIS A 147 -25.26 -3.18 18.47
C HIS A 147 -26.17 -1.96 18.64
N VAL A 148 -25.65 -0.85 19.17
CA VAL A 148 -26.40 0.41 19.28
C VAL A 148 -26.81 0.90 17.90
N GLU A 149 -28.04 1.39 17.79
CA GLU A 149 -28.56 2.04 16.61
C GLU A 149 -28.69 3.54 16.85
N PHE A 150 -27.88 4.32 16.13
CA PHE A 150 -27.99 5.79 16.11
C PHE A 150 -28.77 6.23 14.87
N GLY A 151 -29.86 6.94 15.07
CA GLY A 151 -30.67 7.49 13.98
C GLY A 151 -29.96 8.54 13.14
N ASN A 152 -30.73 9.27 12.35
CA ASN A 152 -30.19 10.28 11.45
C ASN A 152 -29.97 11.61 12.20
N GLY A 153 -28.73 11.92 12.54
CA GLY A 153 -28.38 13.15 13.25
C GLY A 153 -26.86 13.31 13.37
N GLU A 154 -26.44 14.32 14.12
CA GLU A 154 -25.05 14.47 14.53
C GLU A 154 -24.80 13.68 15.81
N ILE A 155 -23.87 12.75 15.77
CA ILE A 155 -23.45 11.94 16.90
C ILE A 155 -22.04 12.40 17.31
N SER A 156 -21.92 12.99 18.48
CA SER A 156 -20.69 13.60 18.97
C SER A 156 -20.09 12.84 20.14
N PHE A 157 -18.89 12.29 19.92
CA PHE A 157 -17.95 11.80 20.92
C PHE A 157 -16.70 12.71 20.96
N GLN A 158 -16.87 14.01 20.68
CA GLN A 158 -15.75 14.94 20.64
C GLN A 158 -15.21 15.20 22.04
N TYR A 159 -13.87 15.22 22.17
CA TYR A 159 -13.15 15.43 23.43
C TYR A 159 -13.48 14.42 24.53
N VAL A 160 -14.01 13.24 24.17
CA VAL A 160 -14.27 12.18 25.15
C VAL A 160 -12.96 11.56 25.61
N GLU A 161 -12.85 11.30 26.91
CA GLU A 161 -11.76 10.50 27.49
C GLU A 161 -12.28 9.11 27.84
N PHE A 162 -11.71 8.10 27.20
CA PHE A 162 -11.98 6.69 27.45
C PHE A 162 -10.85 6.11 28.29
N ASN A 163 -11.04 5.97 29.59
CA ASN A 163 -10.05 5.40 30.52
C ASN A 163 -10.29 3.89 30.75
N ASN A 164 -10.96 3.21 29.82
CA ASN A 164 -11.35 1.80 29.91
C ASN A 164 -10.28 0.90 29.26
N GLU A 165 -10.17 -0.36 29.73
CA GLU A 165 -9.35 -1.38 29.05
C GLU A 165 -9.87 -1.69 27.64
N THR A 166 -11.19 -1.66 27.46
CA THR A 166 -11.82 -1.89 26.17
C THR A 166 -13.00 -0.94 25.97
N VAL A 167 -13.06 -0.34 24.78
CA VAL A 167 -14.20 0.48 24.32
C VAL A 167 -14.80 -0.19 23.10
N ALA A 168 -15.99 -0.79 23.25
CA ALA A 168 -16.60 -1.63 22.22
C ALA A 168 -17.76 -0.93 21.52
N PHE A 169 -17.54 -0.54 20.27
CA PHE A 169 -18.58 -0.11 19.32
C PHE A 169 -18.95 -1.22 18.33
N THR A 170 -18.80 -2.48 18.72
CA THR A 170 -19.00 -3.64 17.84
C THR A 170 -20.44 -3.71 17.33
N GLY A 171 -20.61 -3.78 16.00
CA GLY A 171 -21.92 -3.94 15.36
C GLY A 171 -22.82 -2.71 15.43
N VAL A 172 -22.31 -1.56 15.84
CA VAL A 172 -23.06 -0.29 15.88
C VAL A 172 -23.47 0.14 14.47
N LYS A 173 -24.66 0.74 14.38
CA LYS A 173 -25.20 1.31 13.14
C LYS A 173 -25.39 2.82 13.28
N PHE A 174 -24.81 3.60 12.38
CA PHE A 174 -24.97 5.04 12.27
C PHE A 174 -25.71 5.38 10.97
N TYR A 175 -27.00 5.64 11.04
CA TYR A 175 -27.86 5.74 9.84
C TYR A 175 -27.69 7.03 9.02
N GLY A 176 -26.88 7.98 9.47
CA GLY A 176 -26.60 9.18 8.68
C GLY A 176 -25.99 10.32 9.50
N GLY A 177 -25.92 11.52 8.89
CA GLY A 177 -25.40 12.72 9.53
C GLY A 177 -23.87 12.74 9.68
N VAL A 178 -23.40 13.15 10.85
CA VAL A 178 -21.98 13.24 11.22
C VAL A 178 -21.70 12.38 12.44
N VAL A 179 -20.71 11.53 12.37
CA VAL A 179 -20.17 10.77 13.51
C VAL A 179 -18.80 11.33 13.83
N SER A 180 -18.64 11.95 14.99
CA SER A 180 -17.45 12.71 15.34
C SER A 180 -16.77 12.19 16.61
N PHE A 181 -15.54 11.70 16.46
CA PHE A 181 -14.59 11.36 17.52
C PHE A 181 -13.40 12.36 17.52
N VAL A 182 -13.63 13.59 17.10
CA VAL A 182 -12.59 14.63 17.04
C VAL A 182 -12.03 14.90 18.42
N ASN A 183 -10.68 14.85 18.57
CA ASN A 183 -9.98 14.95 19.85
C ASN A 183 -10.39 13.89 20.92
N ALA A 184 -11.03 12.80 20.53
CA ALA A 184 -11.30 11.71 21.47
C ALA A 184 -9.99 11.01 21.87
N ASN A 185 -9.87 10.63 23.13
CA ASN A 185 -8.69 9.98 23.69
C ASN A 185 -9.02 8.60 24.26
N PHE A 186 -8.54 7.56 23.59
CA PHE A 186 -8.76 6.15 23.96
C PHE A 186 -7.70 5.61 24.93
N LYS A 187 -6.77 6.49 25.39
CA LYS A 187 -5.65 6.09 26.26
C LYS A 187 -4.93 4.84 25.73
N ASN A 188 -4.77 3.79 26.54
CA ASN A 188 -4.11 2.54 26.15
C ASN A 188 -5.10 1.36 25.98
N GLY A 189 -6.39 1.61 26.02
CA GLY A 189 -7.44 0.60 25.87
C GLY A 189 -7.64 0.17 24.42
N ASP A 190 -8.24 -1.00 24.22
CA ASP A 190 -8.65 -1.48 22.92
C ASP A 190 -9.88 -0.71 22.41
N ALA A 191 -9.82 -0.19 21.20
CA ALA A 191 -10.92 0.49 20.53
C ALA A 191 -11.53 -0.40 19.44
N LEU A 192 -12.70 -0.98 19.71
CA LEU A 192 -13.30 -2.01 18.85
C LEU A 192 -14.47 -1.45 18.03
N PHE A 193 -14.22 -1.20 16.76
CA PHE A 193 -15.20 -0.77 15.74
C PHE A 193 -15.50 -1.88 14.72
N ASN A 194 -15.32 -3.14 15.08
CA ASN A 194 -15.54 -4.25 14.17
C ASN A 194 -17.03 -4.43 13.84
N ASN A 195 -17.32 -4.72 12.56
CA ASN A 195 -18.68 -4.82 12.01
C ASN A 195 -19.55 -3.55 12.18
N VAL A 196 -18.95 -2.38 12.44
CA VAL A 196 -19.70 -1.10 12.47
C VAL A 196 -20.19 -0.77 11.07
N ASP A 197 -21.41 -0.27 10.97
CA ASP A 197 -21.95 0.27 9.73
C ASP A 197 -22.19 1.78 9.89
N PHE A 198 -21.36 2.56 9.21
CA PHE A 198 -21.50 4.01 9.19
C PHE A 198 -22.48 4.49 8.10
N TYR A 199 -23.03 3.55 7.32
CA TYR A 199 -23.94 3.85 6.22
C TYR A 199 -23.45 5.07 5.41
N ASN A 200 -24.24 6.16 5.39
CA ASN A 200 -23.91 7.37 4.63
C ASN A 200 -23.51 8.54 5.55
N SER A 201 -22.87 8.25 6.67
CA SER A 201 -22.38 9.25 7.62
C SER A 201 -21.03 9.84 7.20
N ARG A 202 -20.77 11.09 7.59
CA ARG A 202 -19.42 11.66 7.61
C ARG A 202 -18.73 11.22 8.88
N VAL A 203 -17.63 10.51 8.77
CA VAL A 203 -16.90 9.95 9.92
C VAL A 203 -15.64 10.77 10.17
N LYS A 204 -15.50 11.28 11.41
CA LYS A 204 -14.39 12.15 11.78
C LYS A 204 -13.66 11.65 13.02
N PHE A 205 -12.37 11.34 12.87
CA PHE A 205 -11.43 11.01 13.94
C PHE A 205 -10.28 12.02 14.05
N HIS A 206 -10.40 13.18 13.42
CA HIS A 206 -9.36 14.21 13.37
C HIS A 206 -8.82 14.53 14.79
N PHE A 207 -7.49 14.46 14.98
CA PHE A 207 -6.79 14.59 16.26
C PHE A 207 -7.16 13.54 17.33
N ALA A 208 -7.82 12.45 16.99
CA ALA A 208 -8.06 11.41 17.96
C ALA A 208 -6.73 10.73 18.38
N LYS A 209 -6.67 10.27 19.63
CA LYS A 209 -5.52 9.59 20.20
C LYS A 209 -5.87 8.17 20.58
N PHE A 210 -5.23 7.22 19.92
CA PHE A 210 -5.24 5.81 20.26
C PHE A 210 -3.88 5.47 20.89
N GLY A 211 -3.87 5.03 22.12
CA GLY A 211 -2.61 4.65 22.76
C GLY A 211 -2.08 3.30 22.26
N ASN A 212 -1.58 2.47 23.18
CA ASN A 212 -0.96 1.19 22.82
C ASN A 212 -1.95 0.04 22.61
N GLY A 213 -3.25 0.27 22.78
CA GLY A 213 -4.32 -0.70 22.54
C GLY A 213 -4.52 -1.03 21.07
N CYS A 214 -5.32 -2.04 20.82
CA CYS A 214 -5.68 -2.45 19.46
C CYS A 214 -6.81 -1.55 18.92
N VAL A 215 -6.66 -1.06 17.68
CA VAL A 215 -7.71 -0.31 16.98
C VAL A 215 -8.29 -1.21 15.90
N ASN A 216 -9.56 -1.60 16.03
CA ASN A 216 -10.13 -2.66 15.19
C ASN A 216 -11.37 -2.19 14.41
N PHE A 217 -11.18 -1.94 13.11
CA PHE A 217 -12.24 -1.67 12.12
C PHE A 217 -12.51 -2.87 11.20
N ASN A 218 -12.22 -4.11 11.65
CA ASN A 218 -12.43 -5.29 10.82
C ASN A 218 -13.89 -5.40 10.36
N LYS A 219 -14.10 -5.53 9.05
CA LYS A 219 -15.42 -5.58 8.41
C LYS A 219 -16.29 -4.33 8.64
N ALA A 220 -15.73 -3.21 9.09
CA ALA A 220 -16.47 -1.95 9.14
C ALA A 220 -16.90 -1.52 7.73
N ARG A 221 -18.07 -0.88 7.63
CA ARG A 221 -18.60 -0.34 6.38
C ARG A 221 -18.66 1.17 6.48
N PHE A 222 -17.91 1.84 5.62
CA PHE A 222 -17.95 3.28 5.43
C PHE A 222 -18.77 3.56 4.16
N GLY A 223 -19.68 4.51 4.22
CA GLY A 223 -20.51 4.89 3.07
C GLY A 223 -19.76 5.75 2.04
N ASP A 224 -20.51 6.59 1.33
CA ASP A 224 -19.97 7.42 0.23
C ASP A 224 -19.61 8.85 0.66
N LYS A 225 -19.52 9.12 1.96
CA LYS A 225 -19.16 10.42 2.51
C LYS A 225 -17.68 10.45 2.97
N LEU A 226 -17.26 11.57 3.53
CA LEU A 226 -15.90 11.75 4.06
C LEU A 226 -15.59 10.79 5.22
N VAL A 227 -14.39 10.19 5.17
CA VAL A 227 -13.76 9.46 6.27
C VAL A 227 -12.43 10.15 6.62
N ASP A 228 -12.39 10.81 7.76
CA ASP A 228 -11.30 11.71 8.15
C ASP A 228 -10.54 11.21 9.37
N PHE A 229 -9.32 10.71 9.15
CA PHE A 229 -8.36 10.29 10.16
C PHE A 229 -7.12 11.22 10.20
N ARG A 230 -7.22 12.46 9.73
CA ARG A 230 -6.08 13.39 9.74
C ARG A 230 -5.55 13.62 11.16
N LYS A 231 -4.20 13.67 11.26
CA LYS A 231 -3.51 13.97 12.52
C LYS A 231 -3.93 13.06 13.68
N VAL A 232 -4.28 11.81 13.37
CA VAL A 232 -4.56 10.79 14.38
C VAL A 232 -3.25 10.23 14.90
N GLU A 233 -3.13 10.10 16.21
CA GLU A 233 -2.02 9.42 16.86
C GLU A 233 -2.40 7.96 17.12
N PHE A 234 -1.81 7.03 16.34
CA PHE A 234 -1.91 5.59 16.59
C PHE A 234 -0.66 5.16 17.35
N GLY A 235 -0.82 4.62 18.55
CA GLY A 235 0.30 4.18 19.36
C GLY A 235 1.01 2.93 18.81
N ALA A 236 1.44 2.06 19.74
CA ALA A 236 2.18 0.86 19.38
C ALA A 236 1.28 -0.36 19.09
N GLY A 237 -0.03 -0.20 19.21
CA GLY A 237 -1.02 -1.25 18.97
C GLY A 237 -1.19 -1.63 17.50
N ARG A 238 -1.96 -2.68 17.28
CA ARG A 238 -2.35 -3.08 15.92
C ARG A 238 -3.54 -2.24 15.45
N VAL A 239 -3.46 -1.70 14.23
CA VAL A 239 -4.57 -1.03 13.55
C VAL A 239 -5.09 -1.93 12.44
N ASP A 240 -6.36 -2.33 12.51
CA ASP A 240 -6.93 -3.39 11.68
C ASP A 240 -8.16 -2.93 10.89
N PHE A 241 -7.99 -2.72 9.59
CA PHE A 241 -9.04 -2.45 8.62
C PHE A 241 -9.30 -3.65 7.68
N ARG A 242 -8.95 -4.87 8.09
CA ARG A 242 -9.16 -6.04 7.23
C ARG A 242 -10.61 -6.21 6.85
N ARG A 243 -10.84 -6.46 5.55
CA ARG A 243 -12.19 -6.63 4.99
C ARG A 243 -13.11 -5.43 5.21
N ALA A 244 -12.59 -4.29 5.61
CA ALA A 244 -13.37 -3.05 5.64
C ALA A 244 -13.80 -2.67 4.22
N VAL A 245 -14.97 -2.07 4.12
CA VAL A 245 -15.54 -1.59 2.85
C VAL A 245 -15.66 -0.08 2.94
N PHE A 246 -14.85 0.59 2.13
CA PHE A 246 -14.96 2.02 1.89
C PHE A 246 -15.76 2.18 0.59
N GLY A 247 -16.88 2.90 0.66
CA GLY A 247 -17.66 3.25 -0.52
C GLY A 247 -16.91 4.23 -1.43
N ASN A 248 -17.61 5.05 -2.17
CA ASN A 248 -16.99 6.09 -2.98
C ASN A 248 -16.63 7.33 -2.13
N CYS A 249 -16.08 7.11 -0.93
CA CYS A 249 -15.75 8.16 0.01
C CYS A 249 -14.30 8.64 -0.15
N PHE A 250 -14.08 9.93 0.07
CA PHE A 250 -12.73 10.45 0.28
C PHE A 250 -12.21 9.98 1.64
N VAL A 251 -11.05 9.30 1.63
CA VAL A 251 -10.42 8.75 2.84
C VAL A 251 -9.12 9.49 3.10
N ASN A 252 -9.01 10.14 4.26
CA ASN A 252 -7.88 10.98 4.58
C ASN A 252 -7.18 10.58 5.88
N PHE A 253 -5.89 10.20 5.79
CA PHE A 253 -5.00 9.91 6.90
C PHE A 253 -3.82 10.89 7.01
N ASP A 254 -3.86 12.03 6.30
CA ASP A 254 -2.72 12.95 6.24
C ASP A 254 -2.22 13.38 7.61
N GLU A 255 -0.90 13.49 7.73
CA GLU A 255 -0.21 13.93 8.94
C GLU A 255 -0.45 13.03 10.18
N SER A 256 -0.94 11.81 10.00
CA SER A 256 -1.13 10.86 11.11
C SER A 256 0.19 10.20 11.50
N GLU A 257 0.27 9.71 12.73
CA GLU A 257 1.45 9.05 13.27
C GLU A 257 1.13 7.63 13.76
N ILE A 258 1.95 6.66 13.35
CA ILE A 258 1.91 5.27 13.78
C ILE A 258 3.28 4.91 14.35
N VAL A 259 3.36 4.49 15.61
CA VAL A 259 4.64 4.21 16.24
C VAL A 259 5.24 2.89 15.75
N LYS A 260 4.48 1.80 15.83
CA LYS A 260 4.90 0.45 15.41
C LYS A 260 3.70 -0.48 15.23
N GLY A 261 3.94 -1.74 14.88
CA GLY A 261 2.90 -2.76 14.79
C GLY A 261 2.47 -3.03 13.35
N LYS A 262 1.19 -3.24 13.13
CA LYS A 262 0.62 -3.49 11.80
C LYS A 262 -0.50 -2.53 11.50
N PHE A 263 -0.37 -1.81 10.41
CA PHE A 263 -1.42 -0.99 9.83
C PHE A 263 -2.01 -1.77 8.64
N ASN A 264 -3.17 -2.43 8.85
CA ASN A 264 -3.55 -3.59 8.06
C ASN A 264 -4.87 -3.38 7.31
N PHE A 265 -4.80 -3.28 5.97
CA PHE A 265 -5.94 -3.18 5.06
C PHE A 265 -6.14 -4.46 4.22
N ARG A 266 -5.60 -5.60 4.61
CA ARG A 266 -5.72 -6.84 3.82
C ARG A 266 -7.17 -7.15 3.46
N SER A 267 -7.41 -7.40 2.16
CA SER A 267 -8.74 -7.73 1.62
C SER A 267 -9.78 -6.62 1.85
N ALA A 268 -9.38 -5.39 2.14
CA ALA A 268 -10.28 -4.24 2.13
C ALA A 268 -10.74 -3.93 0.70
N ARG A 269 -11.83 -3.20 0.57
CA ARG A 269 -12.38 -2.73 -0.71
C ARG A 269 -12.54 -1.23 -0.65
N PHE A 270 -11.96 -0.54 -1.62
CA PHE A 270 -12.12 0.90 -1.80
C PHE A 270 -12.95 1.14 -3.08
N GLY A 271 -13.89 2.07 -2.99
CA GLY A 271 -14.65 2.53 -4.15
C GLY A 271 -13.87 3.54 -5.01
N ASN A 272 -14.60 4.32 -5.80
CA ASN A 272 -14.01 5.29 -6.73
C ASN A 272 -13.89 6.64 -6.03
N ASN A 273 -12.75 6.92 -5.42
CA ASN A 273 -12.40 8.23 -4.87
C ASN A 273 -10.94 8.26 -4.42
N ASP A 274 -10.49 9.40 -3.92
CA ASP A 274 -9.13 9.59 -3.47
C ASP A 274 -8.92 9.08 -2.05
N ILE A 275 -7.74 8.48 -1.83
CA ILE A 275 -7.24 8.00 -0.56
C ILE A 275 -5.88 8.66 -0.32
N THR A 276 -5.69 9.30 0.82
CA THR A 276 -4.46 10.04 1.05
C THR A 276 -3.81 9.70 2.38
N PHE A 277 -2.48 9.51 2.33
CA PHE A 277 -1.57 9.26 3.44
C PHE A 277 -0.37 10.23 3.35
N LYS A 278 -0.60 11.48 2.93
CA LYS A 278 0.45 12.48 2.78
C LYS A 278 1.03 12.84 4.14
N LEU A 279 2.36 12.99 4.20
CA LEU A 279 3.08 13.36 5.42
C LEU A 279 2.87 12.39 6.60
N VAL A 280 2.37 11.17 6.36
CA VAL A 280 2.18 10.17 7.43
C VAL A 280 3.52 9.61 7.87
N ASN A 281 3.72 9.57 9.18
CA ASN A 281 4.84 8.86 9.80
C ASN A 281 4.39 7.46 10.24
N PHE A 282 4.75 6.43 9.46
CA PHE A 282 4.42 5.04 9.80
C PHE A 282 5.41 4.38 10.78
N GLY A 283 6.44 5.10 11.25
CA GLY A 283 7.43 4.57 12.20
C GLY A 283 7.97 3.19 11.81
N GLU A 284 7.89 2.24 12.74
CA GLU A 284 8.30 0.85 12.56
C GLU A 284 7.14 -0.08 12.12
N ALA A 285 6.01 0.47 11.71
CA ALA A 285 4.85 -0.35 11.34
C ALA A 285 4.99 -1.00 9.97
N ASP A 286 4.41 -2.20 9.85
CA ASP A 286 4.14 -2.84 8.55
C ASP A 286 2.80 -2.32 7.99
N VAL A 287 2.83 -1.64 6.85
CA VAL A 287 1.65 -1.12 6.16
C VAL A 287 1.22 -2.12 5.08
N LEU A 288 0.03 -2.71 5.24
CA LEU A 288 -0.37 -3.90 4.48
C LEU A 288 -1.66 -3.66 3.70
N PHE A 289 -1.52 -3.43 2.39
CA PHE A 289 -2.61 -3.37 1.41
C PHE A 289 -2.67 -4.65 0.54
N GLU A 290 -2.41 -5.81 1.14
CA GLU A 290 -2.34 -7.06 0.40
C GLU A 290 -3.74 -7.58 0.01
N ASN A 291 -3.88 -8.05 -1.25
CA ASN A 291 -5.14 -8.53 -1.81
C ASN A 291 -6.29 -7.49 -1.71
N VAL A 292 -5.97 -6.22 -1.91
CA VAL A 292 -6.92 -5.12 -1.91
C VAL A 292 -7.40 -4.83 -3.33
N ASN A 293 -8.68 -4.50 -3.47
CA ASN A 293 -9.22 -3.93 -4.68
C ASN A 293 -9.40 -2.43 -4.49
N PHE A 294 -8.63 -1.65 -5.25
CA PHE A 294 -8.80 -0.21 -5.34
C PHE A 294 -9.72 0.11 -6.53
N GLY A 295 -10.67 1.01 -6.32
CA GLY A 295 -11.40 1.64 -7.40
C GLY A 295 -10.55 2.66 -8.15
N THR A 296 -11.18 3.50 -8.97
CA THR A 296 -10.51 4.61 -9.66
C THR A 296 -10.33 5.80 -8.73
N GLY A 297 -9.33 6.65 -8.99
CA GLY A 297 -8.99 7.82 -8.18
C GLY A 297 -7.49 7.90 -7.93
N GLN A 298 -7.10 8.55 -6.84
CA GLN A 298 -5.70 8.69 -6.43
C GLN A 298 -5.48 8.02 -5.07
N LEU A 299 -4.37 7.27 -4.95
CA LEU A 299 -3.83 6.78 -3.68
C LEU A 299 -2.44 7.42 -3.47
N SER A 300 -2.31 8.34 -2.51
CA SER A 300 -1.08 9.10 -2.32
C SER A 300 -0.40 8.81 -1.00
N PHE A 301 0.92 8.54 -1.07
CA PHE A 301 1.85 8.44 0.06
C PHE A 301 2.91 9.54 0.01
N SER A 302 2.62 10.65 -0.66
CA SER A 302 3.57 11.75 -0.83
C SER A 302 4.14 12.20 0.51
N GLU A 303 5.47 12.38 0.56
CA GLU A 303 6.23 12.81 1.74
C GLU A 303 6.07 11.95 3.00
N SER A 304 5.44 10.77 2.91
CA SER A 304 5.34 9.84 4.04
C SER A 304 6.66 9.13 4.33
N THR A 305 6.79 8.63 5.56
CA THR A 305 7.92 7.79 5.98
C THR A 305 7.44 6.43 6.43
N SER A 306 8.12 5.35 5.99
CA SER A 306 7.73 3.98 6.35
C SER A 306 8.92 3.03 6.35
N LYS A 307 8.78 1.91 7.06
CA LYS A 307 9.69 0.78 6.98
C LYS A 307 9.27 -0.19 5.87
N TYR A 308 8.01 -0.55 5.84
CA TYR A 308 7.49 -1.54 4.89
C TYR A 308 6.09 -1.16 4.43
N ILE A 309 5.89 -1.06 3.13
CA ILE A 309 4.58 -0.93 2.48
C ILE A 309 4.40 -2.08 1.50
N SER A 310 3.31 -2.83 1.61
CA SER A 310 3.00 -3.97 0.74
C SER A 310 1.66 -3.81 0.05
N PHE A 311 1.67 -3.91 -1.27
CA PHE A 311 0.50 -4.04 -2.13
C PHE A 311 0.38 -5.44 -2.73
N LYS A 312 1.12 -6.40 -2.21
CA LYS A 312 1.21 -7.75 -2.77
C LYS A 312 -0.15 -8.35 -3.10
N GLY A 313 -0.30 -8.86 -4.33
CA GLY A 313 -1.52 -9.49 -4.80
C GLY A 313 -2.71 -8.56 -5.04
N SER A 314 -2.51 -7.23 -4.96
CA SER A 314 -3.58 -6.24 -5.13
C SER A 314 -3.78 -5.85 -6.58
N ARG A 315 -4.98 -5.37 -6.89
CA ARG A 315 -5.34 -4.80 -8.17
C ARG A 315 -5.35 -3.27 -8.05
N LEU A 316 -4.52 -2.62 -8.84
CA LEU A 316 -4.29 -1.19 -8.84
C LEU A 316 -4.94 -0.57 -10.08
N ASP A 317 -6.22 -0.21 -9.99
CA ASP A 317 -6.96 0.55 -10.99
C ASP A 317 -6.92 2.07 -10.65
N VAL A 318 -6.00 2.49 -9.79
CA VAL A 318 -5.84 3.79 -9.16
C VAL A 318 -4.49 4.40 -9.52
N PHE A 319 -4.43 5.74 -9.67
CA PHE A 319 -3.16 6.45 -9.71
C PHE A 319 -2.46 6.33 -8.34
N LEU A 320 -1.34 5.61 -8.29
CA LEU A 320 -0.59 5.36 -7.07
C LEU A 320 0.64 6.28 -6.99
N ASP A 321 0.57 7.29 -6.14
CA ASP A 321 1.67 8.20 -5.83
C ASP A 321 2.50 7.64 -4.67
N LEU A 322 3.70 7.16 -4.99
CA LEU A 322 4.71 6.65 -4.08
C LEU A 322 5.92 7.58 -3.97
N CYS A 323 5.73 8.89 -4.15
CA CYS A 323 6.75 9.90 -3.91
C CYS A 323 7.00 10.07 -2.40
N VAL A 324 7.38 8.97 -1.74
CA VAL A 324 7.64 8.92 -0.30
C VAL A 324 8.93 9.66 0.07
N LYS A 325 8.97 10.29 1.24
CA LYS A 325 10.21 10.87 1.77
C LYS A 325 11.26 9.78 2.08
N ARG A 326 10.82 8.66 2.66
CA ARG A 326 11.66 7.50 2.95
C ARG A 326 10.83 6.22 3.05
N ALA A 327 11.27 5.16 2.36
CA ALA A 327 10.78 3.80 2.58
C ALA A 327 11.92 2.79 2.50
N GLU A 328 11.99 1.82 3.43
CA GLU A 328 12.98 0.76 3.31
C GLU A 328 12.56 -0.26 2.26
N ILE A 329 11.29 -0.66 2.26
CA ILE A 329 10.75 -1.66 1.33
C ILE A 329 9.38 -1.23 0.84
N ILE A 330 9.21 -1.21 -0.48
CA ILE A 330 7.90 -1.17 -1.15
C ILE A 330 7.75 -2.47 -1.93
N ASP A 331 6.68 -3.22 -1.63
CA ASP A 331 6.39 -4.51 -2.25
C ASP A 331 5.14 -4.43 -3.14
N LEU A 332 5.38 -4.41 -4.44
CA LEU A 332 4.38 -4.45 -5.51
C LEU A 332 4.33 -5.83 -6.19
N SER A 333 4.90 -6.86 -5.54
CA SER A 333 4.91 -8.20 -6.13
C SER A 333 3.50 -8.75 -6.34
N GLN A 334 3.31 -9.52 -7.41
CA GLN A 334 2.05 -10.16 -7.75
C GLN A 334 0.87 -9.19 -7.95
N THR A 335 1.12 -7.89 -8.13
CA THR A 335 0.08 -6.90 -8.42
C THR A 335 -0.33 -6.92 -9.88
N VAL A 336 -1.55 -6.44 -10.14
CA VAL A 336 -2.02 -6.09 -11.49
C VAL A 336 -2.17 -4.57 -11.56
N LEU A 337 -1.25 -3.91 -12.26
CA LEU A 337 -1.30 -2.46 -12.48
C LEU A 337 -2.07 -2.16 -13.76
N ARG A 338 -3.07 -1.27 -13.68
CA ARG A 338 -3.86 -0.81 -14.83
C ARG A 338 -3.82 0.69 -15.03
N ASP A 339 -3.40 1.44 -14.03
CA ASP A 339 -3.25 2.89 -14.09
C ASP A 339 -1.74 3.25 -13.96
N ILE A 340 -1.41 4.27 -13.25
CA ILE A 340 -0.05 4.81 -13.13
C ILE A 340 0.47 4.59 -11.71
N ILE A 341 1.73 4.16 -11.59
CA ILE A 341 2.53 4.29 -10.37
C ILE A 341 3.55 5.38 -10.59
N ASP A 342 3.60 6.36 -9.70
CA ASP A 342 4.61 7.42 -9.72
C ASP A 342 5.56 7.28 -8.52
N VAL A 343 6.85 7.09 -8.84
CA VAL A 343 7.95 7.06 -7.87
C VAL A 343 9.03 8.09 -8.21
N LYS A 344 8.77 8.96 -9.21
CA LYS A 344 9.74 9.93 -9.68
C LYS A 344 9.74 11.19 -8.82
N PRO A 345 10.90 11.58 -8.25
CA PRO A 345 10.98 12.80 -7.45
C PRO A 345 10.78 14.04 -8.33
N ILE A 346 9.84 14.91 -7.97
CA ILE A 346 9.62 16.20 -8.63
C ILE A 346 9.98 17.34 -7.68
N ASN A 347 9.39 17.38 -6.49
CA ASN A 347 9.52 18.49 -5.53
C ASN A 347 10.41 18.16 -4.33
N HIS A 348 10.64 16.89 -4.05
CA HIS A 348 11.47 16.41 -2.93
C HIS A 348 12.22 15.14 -3.33
N GLN A 349 13.26 14.80 -2.57
CA GLN A 349 14.00 13.58 -2.82
C GLN A 349 13.20 12.35 -2.35
N VAL A 350 12.99 11.41 -3.26
CA VAL A 350 12.37 10.12 -2.98
C VAL A 350 13.46 9.11 -2.59
N ASN A 351 13.36 8.54 -1.39
CA ASN A 351 14.34 7.58 -0.89
C ASN A 351 13.68 6.23 -0.63
N ILE A 352 13.73 5.34 -1.62
CA ILE A 352 13.28 3.95 -1.52
C ILE A 352 14.52 3.06 -1.58
N GLN A 353 14.69 2.14 -0.61
CA GLN A 353 15.87 1.26 -0.61
C GLN A 353 15.66 -0.01 -1.43
N LYS A 354 14.43 -0.56 -1.44
CA LYS A 354 14.07 -1.77 -2.20
C LYS A 354 12.66 -1.67 -2.75
N LEU A 355 12.52 -1.93 -4.02
CA LEU A 355 11.24 -1.98 -4.73
C LEU A 355 11.08 -3.37 -5.34
N TYR A 356 10.07 -4.14 -4.90
CA TYR A 356 9.78 -5.48 -5.43
C TYR A 356 8.69 -5.40 -6.49
N LEU A 357 8.99 -5.90 -7.70
CA LEU A 357 8.10 -5.93 -8.87
C LEU A 357 7.91 -7.36 -9.41
N ASN A 358 8.43 -8.38 -8.73
CA ASN A 358 8.38 -9.76 -9.24
C ASN A 358 6.94 -10.26 -9.39
N GLU A 359 6.70 -10.95 -10.50
CA GLU A 359 5.37 -11.48 -10.87
C GLU A 359 4.29 -10.39 -11.05
N MET A 360 4.69 -9.13 -11.17
CA MET A 360 3.78 -8.02 -11.45
C MET A 360 3.30 -8.08 -12.91
N ARG A 361 2.01 -7.86 -13.13
CA ARG A 361 1.43 -7.63 -14.45
C ARG A 361 1.27 -6.13 -14.67
N ASN A 362 2.19 -5.55 -15.43
CA ASN A 362 2.15 -4.12 -15.76
C ASN A 362 1.31 -3.91 -17.03
N LEU A 363 0.06 -3.48 -16.87
CA LEU A 363 -0.84 -3.09 -17.96
C LEU A 363 -1.02 -1.56 -18.01
N GLY A 364 -0.40 -0.84 -17.09
CA GLY A 364 -0.40 0.61 -16.98
C GLY A 364 0.98 1.19 -17.24
N ARG A 365 1.41 2.16 -16.42
CA ARG A 365 2.70 2.82 -16.53
C ARG A 365 3.36 2.99 -15.17
N ILE A 366 4.69 2.85 -15.11
CA ILE A 366 5.51 3.20 -13.95
C ILE A 366 6.34 4.43 -14.31
N ILE A 367 6.07 5.56 -13.66
CA ILE A 367 6.87 6.78 -13.78
C ILE A 367 8.06 6.66 -12.84
N ILE A 368 9.23 6.37 -13.40
CA ILE A 368 10.48 6.12 -12.68
C ILE A 368 11.65 6.62 -13.52
N ASP A 369 12.70 7.12 -12.87
CA ASP A 369 13.96 7.51 -13.51
C ASP A 369 15.08 6.58 -13.09
N TRP A 370 15.90 6.13 -14.05
CA TRP A 370 16.97 5.17 -13.78
C TRP A 370 18.00 5.69 -12.77
N LYS A 371 18.38 6.97 -12.90
CA LYS A 371 19.43 7.57 -12.08
C LYS A 371 18.87 8.11 -10.77
N ASP A 372 17.81 8.91 -10.84
CA ASP A 372 17.27 9.61 -9.68
C ASP A 372 16.67 8.63 -8.65
N ASN A 373 16.08 7.53 -9.14
CA ASN A 373 15.56 6.47 -8.28
C ASN A 373 16.59 5.36 -8.00
N ASN A 374 17.81 5.44 -8.54
CA ASN A 374 18.85 4.40 -8.36
C ASN A 374 18.35 2.97 -8.65
N VAL A 375 17.67 2.80 -9.79
CA VAL A 375 16.93 1.57 -10.16
C VAL A 375 17.77 0.30 -10.05
N LEU A 376 19.07 0.39 -10.38
CA LEU A 376 19.98 -0.75 -10.27
C LEU A 376 20.04 -1.30 -8.85
N GLU A 377 20.17 -0.44 -7.86
CA GLU A 377 20.28 -0.85 -6.46
C GLU A 377 18.93 -1.30 -5.87
N LEU A 378 17.83 -0.64 -6.27
CA LEU A 378 16.47 -1.02 -5.85
C LEU A 378 16.19 -2.51 -6.06
N ILE A 379 16.68 -3.07 -7.18
CA ILE A 379 16.43 -4.48 -7.52
C ILE A 379 17.61 -5.37 -7.13
N SER A 380 18.86 -4.94 -7.39
CA SER A 380 20.04 -5.79 -7.13
C SER A 380 20.23 -6.11 -5.66
N ASN A 381 19.88 -5.18 -4.75
CA ASN A 381 20.05 -5.32 -3.30
C ASN A 381 18.91 -6.09 -2.61
N GLN A 382 17.92 -6.56 -3.35
CA GLN A 382 16.85 -7.41 -2.80
C GLN A 382 17.42 -8.74 -2.29
N LYS A 383 17.10 -9.09 -1.03
CA LYS A 383 17.60 -10.33 -0.40
C LYS A 383 16.66 -11.53 -0.61
N LYS A 384 15.36 -11.29 -0.79
CA LYS A 384 14.33 -12.34 -0.84
C LYS A 384 14.01 -12.84 -2.25
N THR A 385 14.60 -12.26 -3.30
CA THR A 385 14.35 -12.63 -4.70
C THR A 385 15.46 -13.46 -5.29
N THR A 386 15.11 -14.41 -6.16
CA THR A 386 16.05 -15.22 -6.95
C THR A 386 16.66 -14.36 -8.07
N LEU A 387 17.73 -14.87 -8.72
CA LEU A 387 18.31 -14.19 -9.88
C LEU A 387 17.31 -14.12 -11.04
N ARG A 388 16.49 -15.17 -11.23
CA ARG A 388 15.43 -15.20 -12.23
C ARG A 388 14.40 -14.09 -11.98
N GLN A 389 13.90 -13.98 -10.76
CA GLN A 389 12.97 -12.91 -10.38
C GLN A 389 13.57 -11.50 -10.53
N LYS A 390 14.88 -11.32 -10.26
CA LYS A 390 15.55 -10.04 -10.54
C LYS A 390 15.61 -9.74 -12.03
N SER A 391 15.90 -10.74 -12.84
CA SER A 391 15.88 -10.64 -14.30
C SER A 391 14.49 -10.21 -14.80
N GLU A 392 13.44 -10.86 -14.35
CA GLU A 392 12.05 -10.53 -14.70
C GLU A 392 11.67 -9.09 -14.33
N GLN A 393 12.07 -8.61 -13.16
CA GLN A 393 11.81 -7.23 -12.73
C GLN A 393 12.48 -6.21 -13.66
N PHE A 394 13.74 -6.46 -14.08
CA PHE A 394 14.41 -5.61 -15.05
C PHE A 394 13.75 -5.70 -16.44
N ASN A 395 13.16 -6.83 -16.82
CA ASN A 395 12.40 -6.94 -18.06
C ASN A 395 11.10 -6.11 -18.01
N ILE A 396 10.36 -6.15 -16.89
CA ILE A 396 9.18 -5.29 -16.68
C ILE A 396 9.53 -3.82 -16.85
N LEU A 397 10.64 -3.36 -16.25
CA LEU A 397 11.09 -1.98 -16.38
C LEU A 397 11.60 -1.66 -17.78
N LYS A 398 12.27 -2.61 -18.47
CA LYS A 398 12.68 -2.46 -19.87
C LYS A 398 11.46 -2.16 -20.75
N GLU A 399 10.40 -2.95 -20.66
CA GLU A 399 9.17 -2.75 -21.41
C GLU A 399 8.49 -1.43 -21.06
N ASN A 400 8.47 -1.05 -19.77
CA ASN A 400 7.94 0.22 -19.31
C ASN A 400 8.69 1.43 -19.86
N PHE A 401 10.04 1.40 -19.89
CA PHE A 401 10.88 2.45 -20.46
C PHE A 401 10.71 2.56 -21.98
N GLU A 402 10.58 1.42 -22.67
CA GLU A 402 10.33 1.36 -24.11
C GLU A 402 8.99 2.05 -24.45
N LEU A 403 7.90 1.68 -23.76
CA LEU A 403 6.58 2.29 -23.93
C LEU A 403 6.55 3.79 -23.58
N SER A 404 7.46 4.24 -22.74
CA SER A 404 7.58 5.65 -22.34
C SER A 404 8.54 6.46 -23.21
N GLY A 405 9.19 5.84 -24.22
CA GLY A 405 10.20 6.49 -25.08
C GLY A 405 11.52 6.81 -24.38
N GLN A 406 11.78 6.22 -23.20
CA GLN A 406 13.01 6.42 -22.41
C GLN A 406 14.09 5.42 -22.84
N TYR A 407 14.52 5.48 -24.11
CA TYR A 407 15.39 4.48 -24.71
C TYR A 407 16.75 4.28 -24.02
N ASN A 408 17.32 5.33 -23.42
CA ASN A 408 18.58 5.21 -22.68
C ASN A 408 18.40 4.36 -21.40
N ASP A 409 17.29 4.50 -20.70
CA ASP A 409 17.01 3.76 -19.48
C ASP A 409 16.51 2.35 -19.80
N GLU A 410 15.83 2.19 -20.95
CA GLU A 410 15.51 0.89 -21.52
C GLU A 410 16.78 0.08 -21.81
N ASP A 411 17.81 0.67 -22.46
CA ASP A 411 19.08 -0.01 -22.70
C ASP A 411 19.76 -0.45 -21.40
N LYS A 412 19.78 0.41 -20.38
CA LYS A 412 20.34 0.07 -19.05
C LYS A 412 19.59 -1.09 -18.41
N SER A 413 18.25 -1.04 -18.44
CA SER A 413 17.40 -2.10 -17.89
C SER A 413 17.58 -3.42 -18.64
N TYR A 414 17.63 -3.38 -19.97
CA TYR A 414 17.88 -4.54 -20.82
C TYR A 414 19.22 -5.22 -20.53
N ILE A 415 20.29 -4.43 -20.33
CA ILE A 415 21.60 -4.95 -19.96
C ILE A 415 21.51 -5.73 -18.64
N GLN A 416 20.84 -5.17 -17.63
CA GLN A 416 20.71 -5.84 -16.33
C GLN A 416 19.79 -7.08 -16.42
N PHE A 417 18.68 -6.99 -17.16
CA PHE A 417 17.85 -8.13 -17.49
C PHE A 417 18.69 -9.29 -17.99
N LYS A 418 19.49 -9.06 -19.05
CA LYS A 418 20.32 -10.10 -19.67
C LYS A 418 21.47 -10.60 -18.76
N ARG A 419 22.05 -9.73 -17.93
CA ARG A 419 23.07 -10.13 -16.95
C ARG A 419 22.54 -11.04 -15.87
N PHE A 420 21.35 -10.72 -15.32
CA PHE A 420 20.72 -11.56 -14.32
C PHE A 420 20.17 -12.86 -14.92
N GLU A 421 19.63 -12.83 -16.13
CA GLU A 421 19.20 -14.01 -16.89
C GLU A 421 20.37 -14.99 -17.09
N LEU A 422 21.51 -14.51 -17.61
CA LEU A 422 22.70 -15.32 -17.82
C LEU A 422 23.19 -15.99 -16.53
N LYS A 423 23.20 -15.24 -15.43
CA LYS A 423 23.59 -15.80 -14.11
C LYS A 423 22.55 -16.79 -13.57
N ALA A 424 21.26 -16.55 -13.84
CA ALA A 424 20.18 -17.46 -13.46
C ALA A 424 20.29 -18.78 -14.22
N ASP A 425 20.41 -18.72 -15.57
CA ASP A 425 20.58 -19.88 -16.44
C ASP A 425 21.73 -20.77 -15.97
N TYR A 426 22.89 -20.17 -15.70
CA TYR A 426 24.08 -20.89 -15.23
C TYR A 426 23.83 -21.59 -13.88
N ARG A 427 23.19 -20.90 -12.92
CA ARG A 427 22.88 -21.50 -11.60
C ARG A 427 21.82 -22.59 -11.67
N GLU A 428 20.80 -22.39 -12.50
CA GLU A 428 19.72 -23.34 -12.72
C GLU A 428 20.23 -24.61 -13.41
N ALA A 429 21.10 -24.47 -14.42
CA ALA A 429 21.74 -25.60 -15.08
C ALA A 429 22.58 -26.45 -14.12
N ILE A 430 23.31 -25.83 -13.19
CA ILE A 430 24.06 -26.54 -12.16
C ILE A 430 23.13 -27.26 -11.17
N LYS A 431 22.04 -26.61 -10.74
CA LYS A 431 21.06 -27.21 -9.83
C LYS A 431 20.31 -28.40 -10.46
N ALA A 432 20.09 -28.35 -11.78
CA ALA A 432 19.47 -29.45 -12.53
C ALA A 432 20.40 -30.69 -12.75
N GLY A 433 21.54 -30.74 -12.08
CA GLY A 433 22.49 -31.83 -12.16
C GLY A 433 23.64 -31.63 -13.16
N GLY A 434 23.71 -30.45 -13.81
CA GLY A 434 24.82 -30.11 -14.69
C GLY A 434 26.12 -29.85 -13.91
N THR A 435 27.27 -30.35 -14.41
CA THR A 435 28.56 -30.03 -13.81
C THR A 435 28.99 -28.61 -14.15
N LYS A 436 29.69 -27.95 -13.21
CA LYS A 436 30.25 -26.60 -13.44
C LYS A 436 31.14 -26.56 -14.66
N LEU A 437 31.93 -27.60 -14.90
CA LEU A 437 32.92 -27.67 -15.96
C LEU A 437 32.27 -27.62 -17.36
N PHE A 438 31.15 -28.32 -17.58
CA PHE A 438 30.47 -28.33 -18.89
C PHE A 438 29.63 -27.06 -19.15
N ASN A 439 29.10 -26.40 -18.10
CA ASN A 439 28.29 -25.20 -18.27
C ASN A 439 29.11 -23.90 -18.30
N LEU A 440 30.37 -23.94 -17.78
CA LEU A 440 31.26 -22.78 -17.75
C LEU A 440 31.62 -22.21 -19.14
N PRO A 441 31.95 -23.02 -20.17
CA PRO A 441 32.31 -22.48 -21.50
C PRO A 441 31.16 -21.70 -22.14
N ASN A 442 29.93 -22.20 -22.08
CA ASN A 442 28.75 -21.50 -22.58
C ASN A 442 28.50 -20.19 -21.82
N PHE A 443 28.61 -20.22 -20.50
CA PHE A 443 28.48 -19.01 -19.67
C PHE A 443 29.57 -18.00 -20.01
N ALA A 444 30.85 -18.43 -20.12
CA ALA A 444 31.99 -17.58 -20.43
C ALA A 444 31.87 -16.97 -21.82
N PHE A 445 31.45 -17.78 -22.82
CA PHE A 445 31.21 -17.29 -24.17
C PHE A 445 30.15 -16.19 -24.22
N ARG A 446 28.97 -16.47 -23.64
CA ARG A 446 27.87 -15.49 -23.60
C ARG A 446 28.25 -14.23 -22.80
N TRP A 447 28.97 -14.36 -21.71
CA TRP A 447 29.47 -13.25 -20.90
C TRP A 447 30.52 -12.42 -21.66
N LEU A 448 31.50 -13.05 -22.32
CA LEU A 448 32.54 -12.35 -23.03
C LEU A 448 31.99 -11.65 -24.28
N ILE A 449 31.33 -12.40 -25.14
CA ILE A 449 30.89 -11.91 -26.46
C ILE A 449 29.72 -10.93 -26.31
N PHE A 450 28.65 -11.33 -25.61
CA PHE A 450 27.45 -10.49 -25.56
C PHE A 450 27.54 -9.38 -24.52
N ASP A 451 28.04 -9.64 -23.31
CA ASP A 451 28.11 -8.58 -22.29
C ASP A 451 29.34 -7.69 -22.44
N LYS A 452 30.56 -8.28 -22.54
CA LYS A 452 31.80 -7.48 -22.52
C LYS A 452 32.09 -6.78 -23.85
N MET A 453 31.85 -7.42 -24.97
CA MET A 453 32.18 -6.86 -26.28
C MET A 453 31.13 -5.88 -26.82
N GLY A 454 29.83 -6.05 -26.50
CA GLY A 454 28.81 -5.20 -27.10
C GLY A 454 27.63 -4.81 -26.21
N LEU A 455 27.67 -5.12 -24.89
CA LEU A 455 26.58 -4.85 -23.95
C LEU A 455 25.22 -5.33 -24.49
N PHE A 456 25.16 -6.58 -24.98
CA PHE A 456 23.97 -7.19 -25.58
C PHE A 456 23.42 -6.38 -26.79
N ALA A 457 24.30 -5.86 -27.64
CA ALA A 457 23.97 -5.05 -28.82
C ALA A 457 23.29 -3.71 -28.49
N THR A 458 23.50 -3.13 -27.31
CA THR A 458 22.98 -1.80 -26.97
C THR A 458 23.96 -0.67 -27.34
N ASN A 459 25.26 -0.98 -27.56
CA ASN A 459 26.27 0.03 -27.79
C ASN A 459 27.12 -0.33 -29.04
N PRO A 460 26.79 0.21 -30.24
CA PRO A 460 27.54 -0.06 -31.48
C PRO A 460 29.00 0.35 -31.39
N LEU A 461 29.32 1.50 -30.78
CA LEU A 461 30.71 1.98 -30.67
C LEU A 461 31.56 1.02 -29.84
N ARG A 462 30.99 0.37 -28.83
CA ARG A 462 31.68 -0.63 -28.03
C ARG A 462 31.97 -1.89 -28.83
N VAL A 463 31.07 -2.31 -29.72
CA VAL A 463 31.31 -3.44 -30.65
C VAL A 463 32.43 -3.07 -31.59
N LEU A 464 32.41 -1.87 -32.19
CA LEU A 464 33.47 -1.38 -33.10
C LEU A 464 34.83 -1.35 -32.40
N PHE A 465 34.89 -0.85 -31.15
CA PHE A 465 36.12 -0.88 -30.37
C PHE A 465 36.60 -2.32 -30.10
N SER A 466 35.69 -3.23 -29.81
CA SER A 466 36.01 -4.65 -29.63
C SER A 466 36.56 -5.29 -30.92
N MET A 467 36.02 -4.92 -32.07
CA MET A 467 36.54 -5.33 -33.39
C MET A 467 37.97 -4.86 -33.58
N LEU A 468 38.26 -3.59 -33.26
CA LEU A 468 39.61 -3.05 -33.34
C LEU A 468 40.61 -3.80 -32.45
N VAL A 469 40.19 -4.09 -31.19
CA VAL A 469 41.03 -4.84 -30.23
C VAL A 469 41.33 -6.25 -30.77
N ILE A 470 40.33 -6.95 -31.30
CA ILE A 470 40.52 -8.31 -31.86
C ILE A 470 41.41 -8.28 -33.10
N TYR A 471 41.21 -7.34 -34.00
CA TYR A 471 42.10 -7.12 -35.16
C TYR A 471 43.57 -6.95 -34.72
N VAL A 472 43.84 -6.07 -33.76
CA VAL A 472 45.21 -5.88 -33.25
C VAL A 472 45.75 -7.14 -32.59
N LEU A 473 44.95 -7.89 -31.85
CA LEU A 473 45.36 -9.16 -31.23
C LEU A 473 45.77 -10.19 -32.29
N PHE A 474 44.99 -10.39 -33.37
CA PHE A 474 45.35 -11.32 -34.43
C PHE A 474 46.60 -10.84 -35.18
N SER A 475 46.76 -9.55 -35.45
CA SER A 475 47.98 -8.98 -36.05
C SER A 475 49.23 -9.29 -35.23
N LEU A 476 49.13 -9.15 -33.88
CA LEU A 476 50.24 -9.49 -32.98
C LEU A 476 50.51 -11.00 -32.93
N VAL A 477 49.46 -11.84 -32.99
CA VAL A 477 49.65 -13.31 -33.11
C VAL A 477 50.37 -13.68 -34.37
N TYR A 478 50.04 -13.13 -35.54
CA TYR A 478 50.78 -13.36 -36.78
C TYR A 478 52.21 -12.90 -36.68
N LEU A 479 52.47 -11.74 -36.10
CA LEU A 479 53.81 -11.22 -35.90
C LEU A 479 54.66 -12.18 -35.04
N THR A 480 54.11 -12.68 -33.92
CA THR A 480 54.81 -13.63 -33.05
C THR A 480 55.10 -14.96 -33.75
N LEU A 481 54.15 -15.49 -34.56
CA LEU A 481 54.33 -16.70 -35.34
C LEU A 481 55.37 -16.52 -36.46
N THR A 482 55.38 -15.37 -37.08
CA THR A 482 56.40 -15.02 -38.16
C THR A 482 57.78 -14.91 -37.56
N VAL A 483 57.96 -14.22 -36.44
CA VAL A 483 59.25 -14.06 -35.75
C VAL A 483 59.77 -15.39 -35.19
N SER A 484 58.85 -16.26 -34.66
CA SER A 484 59.23 -17.59 -34.14
C SER A 484 59.52 -18.62 -35.23
N GLY A 485 59.22 -18.36 -36.51
CA GLY A 485 59.40 -19.29 -37.59
C GLY A 485 58.46 -20.49 -37.68
N ILE A 486 57.40 -20.51 -36.77
CA ILE A 486 56.42 -21.61 -36.73
C ILE A 486 55.32 -21.42 -37.79
N GLY A 487 55.11 -20.20 -38.25
CA GLY A 487 54.19 -19.80 -39.32
C GLY A 487 54.58 -18.45 -39.84
N GLY A 488 53.90 -17.98 -40.86
CA GLY A 488 54.22 -16.65 -41.45
C GLY A 488 53.17 -16.20 -42.44
N ILE A 489 53.31 -14.97 -42.86
CA ILE A 489 52.54 -14.37 -43.95
C ILE A 489 53.48 -14.14 -45.10
N VAL A 490 53.18 -14.68 -46.30
CA VAL A 490 54.02 -14.67 -47.48
C VAL A 490 53.31 -14.00 -48.66
N ASN A 491 54.04 -13.23 -49.45
CA ASN A 491 53.51 -12.62 -50.65
C ASN A 491 53.32 -13.70 -51.74
N SER A 492 52.19 -13.69 -52.44
CA SER A 492 51.84 -14.67 -53.48
C SER A 492 52.66 -14.57 -54.75
N VAL A 493 53.18 -13.39 -55.10
CA VAL A 493 53.89 -13.11 -56.36
C VAL A 493 55.40 -13.21 -56.16
N GLY A 494 55.90 -13.37 -54.94
CA GLY A 494 57.34 -13.42 -54.64
C GLY A 494 58.03 -12.07 -54.83
N ALA A 495 57.31 -10.97 -55.08
CA ALA A 495 57.86 -9.63 -55.22
C ALA A 495 58.22 -9.07 -53.81
N VAL A 496 59.35 -8.35 -53.77
CA VAL A 496 59.76 -7.67 -52.53
C VAL A 496 59.05 -6.32 -52.44
N ASP A 497 57.89 -6.24 -51.77
CA ASP A 497 57.12 -5.01 -51.64
C ASP A 497 57.71 -4.01 -50.63
N GLY A 498 58.88 -4.27 -50.09
CA GLY A 498 59.50 -3.42 -49.07
C GLY A 498 58.74 -3.27 -47.73
N LEU A 499 57.67 -4.03 -47.56
CA LEU A 499 56.91 -4.01 -46.31
C LEU A 499 57.66 -4.75 -45.19
N SER A 500 57.70 -4.15 -44.03
CA SER A 500 58.18 -4.82 -42.80
C SER A 500 57.26 -5.95 -42.37
N ASN A 501 57.77 -6.92 -41.62
CA ASN A 501 56.95 -8.01 -41.03
C ASN A 501 55.75 -7.48 -40.26
N ILE A 502 55.87 -6.35 -39.56
CA ILE A 502 54.78 -5.71 -38.85
C ILE A 502 53.67 -5.28 -39.83
N GLN A 503 54.06 -4.54 -40.90
CA GLN A 503 53.11 -4.06 -41.90
C GLN A 503 52.39 -5.20 -42.62
N THR A 504 53.14 -6.26 -42.99
CA THR A 504 52.58 -7.45 -43.65
C THR A 504 51.57 -8.16 -42.78
N CYS A 505 51.88 -8.35 -41.46
CA CYS A 505 50.96 -9.02 -40.51
C CYS A 505 49.70 -8.18 -40.25
N PHE A 506 49.85 -6.87 -40.08
CA PHE A 506 48.71 -5.98 -39.89
C PHE A 506 47.84 -5.88 -41.15
N TYR A 507 48.43 -5.81 -42.32
CA TYR A 507 47.71 -5.80 -43.58
C TYR A 507 46.91 -7.10 -43.80
N HIS A 508 47.56 -8.27 -43.62
CA HIS A 508 46.93 -9.57 -43.77
C HIS A 508 45.75 -9.72 -42.77
N SER A 509 45.98 -9.37 -41.53
CA SER A 509 44.90 -9.40 -40.51
C SER A 509 43.73 -8.50 -40.92
N ALA A 510 43.99 -7.26 -41.43
CA ALA A 510 42.91 -6.37 -41.85
C ALA A 510 42.06 -6.97 -42.99
N ILE A 511 42.68 -7.48 -44.04
CA ILE A 511 41.95 -8.05 -45.19
C ILE A 511 41.23 -9.36 -44.85
N THR A 512 41.77 -10.15 -43.91
CA THR A 512 41.17 -11.39 -43.43
C THR A 512 40.00 -11.10 -42.50
N PHE A 513 40.20 -10.19 -41.51
CA PHE A 513 39.17 -9.81 -40.53
C PHE A 513 37.97 -9.16 -41.20
N LEU A 514 38.20 -8.28 -42.18
CA LEU A 514 37.14 -7.63 -42.97
C LEU A 514 36.59 -8.52 -44.09
N THR A 515 37.07 -9.77 -44.21
CA THR A 515 36.66 -10.74 -45.23
C THR A 515 36.84 -10.24 -46.67
N ILE A 516 37.84 -9.37 -46.93
CA ILE A 516 38.15 -8.82 -48.25
C ILE A 516 38.90 -9.85 -49.07
N GLY A 517 40.04 -10.39 -48.57
CA GLY A 517 40.78 -11.51 -49.13
C GLY A 517 41.33 -11.29 -50.52
N TYR A 518 42.16 -10.26 -50.78
CA TYR A 518 42.75 -9.99 -52.08
C TYR A 518 43.64 -11.12 -52.57
N GLY A 519 44.20 -11.99 -51.70
CA GLY A 519 45.01 -13.13 -52.04
C GLY A 519 46.47 -12.77 -52.40
N ASP A 520 46.90 -11.53 -52.26
CA ASP A 520 48.25 -11.02 -52.46
C ASP A 520 49.18 -11.46 -51.31
N TYR A 521 48.67 -11.62 -50.13
CA TYR A 521 49.35 -12.21 -48.96
C TYR A 521 48.57 -13.39 -48.42
N TYR A 522 49.24 -14.54 -48.20
CA TYR A 522 48.62 -15.74 -47.70
C TYR A 522 49.36 -16.32 -46.48
N PRO A 523 48.62 -16.99 -45.53
CA PRO A 523 49.23 -17.56 -44.34
C PRO A 523 49.90 -18.90 -44.64
N THR A 524 50.99 -19.19 -43.91
CA THR A 524 51.74 -20.46 -43.98
C THR A 524 51.85 -21.12 -42.64
N GLY A 525 52.08 -22.44 -42.57
CA GLY A 525 52.19 -23.17 -41.32
C GLY A 525 50.94 -23.07 -40.48
N ILE A 526 51.12 -22.83 -39.17
CA ILE A 526 50.04 -22.70 -38.17
C ILE A 526 49.16 -21.45 -38.42
N SER A 527 49.73 -20.41 -39.07
CA SER A 527 48.99 -19.18 -39.41
C SER A 527 47.74 -19.44 -40.25
N ARG A 528 47.66 -20.55 -41.02
CA ARG A 528 46.47 -20.95 -41.79
C ARG A 528 45.26 -21.19 -40.90
N GLY A 529 45.46 -21.93 -39.79
CA GLY A 529 44.38 -22.20 -38.83
C GLY A 529 43.93 -20.94 -38.11
N ILE A 530 44.88 -20.06 -37.76
CA ILE A 530 44.57 -18.76 -37.11
C ILE A 530 43.77 -17.86 -38.06
N SER A 531 44.11 -17.84 -39.37
CA SER A 531 43.41 -17.04 -40.38
C SER A 531 41.93 -17.46 -40.55
N ILE A 532 41.65 -18.77 -40.46
CA ILE A 532 40.27 -19.28 -40.48
C ILE A 532 39.52 -18.76 -39.26
N LEU A 533 40.09 -18.85 -38.05
CA LEU A 533 39.47 -18.36 -36.81
C LEU A 533 39.24 -16.85 -36.85
N GLU A 534 40.20 -16.08 -37.42
CA GLU A 534 40.07 -14.64 -37.58
C GLU A 534 38.91 -14.28 -38.52
N GLY A 535 38.84 -14.91 -39.71
CA GLY A 535 37.77 -14.68 -40.67
C GLY A 535 36.38 -14.96 -40.09
N TRP A 536 36.24 -16.08 -39.34
CA TRP A 536 35.00 -16.37 -38.61
C TRP A 536 34.67 -15.30 -37.56
N SER A 537 35.67 -14.86 -36.79
CA SER A 537 35.50 -13.81 -35.78
C SER A 537 35.09 -12.48 -36.40
N GLY A 538 35.71 -12.12 -37.53
CA GLY A 538 35.40 -10.91 -38.29
C GLY A 538 33.95 -10.91 -38.80
N LEU A 539 33.53 -12.00 -39.47
CA LEU A 539 32.17 -12.15 -39.97
C LEU A 539 31.13 -12.06 -38.87
N PHE A 540 31.38 -12.73 -37.74
CA PHE A 540 30.51 -12.72 -36.59
C PHE A 540 30.38 -11.30 -35.99
N LEU A 541 31.50 -10.61 -35.76
CA LEU A 541 31.52 -9.28 -35.16
C LEU A 541 30.94 -8.19 -36.08
N MET A 542 31.14 -8.29 -37.40
CA MET A 542 30.47 -7.39 -38.35
C MET A 542 28.97 -7.56 -38.32
N SER A 543 28.47 -8.81 -38.28
CA SER A 543 27.04 -9.10 -38.12
C SER A 543 26.51 -8.54 -36.80
N TYR A 544 27.26 -8.72 -35.70
CA TYR A 544 26.91 -8.21 -34.40
C TYR A 544 26.89 -6.68 -34.34
N PHE A 545 27.87 -6.02 -34.98
CA PHE A 545 27.89 -4.57 -35.13
C PHE A 545 26.65 -4.06 -35.89
N THR A 546 26.31 -4.72 -37.01
CA THR A 546 25.13 -4.36 -37.81
C THR A 546 23.86 -4.43 -36.96
N VAL A 547 23.67 -5.50 -36.20
CA VAL A 547 22.52 -5.63 -35.29
C VAL A 547 22.47 -4.52 -34.24
N ALA A 548 23.62 -4.20 -33.62
CA ALA A 548 23.71 -3.12 -32.61
C ALA A 548 23.44 -1.74 -33.24
N PHE A 549 23.89 -1.50 -34.47
CA PHE A 549 23.71 -0.26 -35.21
C PHE A 549 22.24 -0.08 -35.61
N VAL A 550 21.64 -1.11 -36.21
CA VAL A 550 20.20 -1.11 -36.59
C VAL A 550 19.31 -0.88 -35.39
N ARG A 551 19.60 -1.56 -34.29
CA ARG A 551 18.86 -1.34 -33.00
C ARG A 551 18.90 0.12 -32.57
N LYS A 552 20.03 0.84 -32.79
CA LYS A 552 20.16 2.22 -32.34
C LYS A 552 19.52 3.24 -33.31
N ILE A 553 19.39 2.88 -34.60
CA ILE A 553 18.76 3.74 -35.62
C ILE A 553 17.25 3.62 -35.67
N LEU A 554 16.72 2.40 -35.46
CA LEU A 554 15.28 2.13 -35.59
C LEU A 554 14.45 2.50 -34.33
N ARG A 555 15.07 3.13 -33.37
CA ARG A 555 14.42 3.60 -32.12
C ARG A 555 14.03 5.06 -32.14
#